data_e44d6e16dd9080aaca9db6c09f908f27
#
_entry.id   e44d6e16dd9080aaca9db6c09f908f27
#
_cell.length_a   1.000
_cell.length_b   1.000
_cell.length_c   1.000
_cell.angle_alpha   90.00
_cell.angle_beta   90.00
_cell.angle_gamma   90.00
#
_symmetry.space_group_name_H-M   'P 1'
#
loop_
_entity.id
_entity.type
_entity.pdbx_description
1 polymer ?
#
loop_
_entity_poly.entity_id
_entity_poly.type
_entity_poly.pdbx_seq_one_letter_code
_entity_poly.pdbx_strand_id
1 'polypeptide(L)'
;MKQILLDNALESWAMAIHYCDEIMLGKATLTNRKYFVTSLQNAIELFVKQYMLNTNDYRVAEVKKYEADGEPLKSYLMSTDLNEYFRSKNANEMKPFFTIEFSKIKELHGKLFAEYYGQNPGKQAKVSEALDILKKLRNDETHFYISAMDFLADTEFKELYNLMVVFYEILNHYHLFLHFGVVRGKEIRLAFSKSEISSFSYKKQLKNSAFVKELKNNIEGLEFPWGHGDEPYAIAMDIVDYCDAYKEDDFDDLWAYVEMLIRYDLLASKDVLYEDIVDGEKVGECHCEYELKL
;
A
#
# COMPACT_ATOMS: atom_id res chain seq x y z
N MET A 1 23.37 -9.67 -19.53
CA MET A 1 22.13 -9.79 -20.31
C MET A 1 21.12 -8.80 -19.74
N LYS A 2 20.45 -7.97 -20.55
CA LYS A 2 19.49 -7.00 -20.02
C LYS A 2 18.22 -7.72 -19.60
N GLN A 3 17.88 -7.68 -18.30
CA GLN A 3 16.70 -8.31 -17.74
C GLN A 3 15.52 -7.36 -17.94
N ILE A 4 14.55 -7.76 -18.76
CA ILE A 4 13.53 -6.85 -19.30
C ILE A 4 12.53 -6.29 -18.28
N LEU A 5 12.29 -7.04 -17.20
CA LEU A 5 11.33 -6.62 -16.17
C LEU A 5 12.00 -6.06 -14.91
N LEU A 6 13.34 -6.18 -14.81
CA LEU A 6 14.06 -5.90 -13.58
C LEU A 6 13.98 -4.43 -13.17
N ASP A 7 14.14 -3.51 -14.13
CA ASP A 7 14.10 -2.07 -13.83
C ASP A 7 12.72 -1.67 -13.23
N ASN A 8 11.62 -2.15 -13.84
CA ASN A 8 10.28 -1.88 -13.36
C ASN A 8 10.01 -2.56 -12.00
N ALA A 9 10.55 -3.77 -11.80
CA ALA A 9 10.42 -4.48 -10.52
C ALA A 9 11.13 -3.71 -9.39
N LEU A 10 12.34 -3.22 -9.64
CA LEU A 10 13.13 -2.42 -8.69
C LEU A 10 12.48 -1.07 -8.39
N GLU A 11 11.93 -0.38 -9.39
CA GLU A 11 11.18 0.86 -9.19
C GLU A 11 9.95 0.61 -8.31
N SER A 12 9.16 -0.43 -8.60
CA SER A 12 7.99 -0.78 -7.80
C SER A 12 8.39 -1.16 -6.37
N TRP A 13 9.53 -1.84 -6.19
CA TRP A 13 10.06 -2.17 -4.86
C TRP A 13 10.45 -0.93 -4.08
N ALA A 14 11.19 0.01 -4.72
CA ALA A 14 11.55 1.27 -4.09
C ALA A 14 10.32 2.11 -3.71
N MET A 15 9.27 2.09 -4.54
CA MET A 15 7.99 2.73 -4.22
C MET A 15 7.31 2.07 -3.02
N ALA A 16 7.30 0.73 -2.94
CA ALA A 16 6.75 0.03 -1.79
C ALA A 16 7.49 0.40 -0.49
N ILE A 17 8.82 0.51 -0.53
CA ILE A 17 9.61 0.97 0.61
C ILE A 17 9.25 2.42 0.98
N HIS A 18 9.19 3.32 0.00
CA HIS A 18 8.86 4.71 0.24
C HIS A 18 7.51 4.86 0.97
N TYR A 19 6.46 4.20 0.50
CA TYR A 19 5.16 4.27 1.16
C TYR A 19 5.12 3.52 2.49
N CYS A 20 5.90 2.46 2.66
CA CYS A 20 6.10 1.83 3.95
C CYS A 20 6.72 2.81 4.96
N ASP A 21 7.74 3.56 4.56
CA ASP A 21 8.41 4.56 5.40
C ASP A 21 7.45 5.69 5.78
N GLU A 22 6.65 6.19 4.83
CA GLU A 22 5.61 7.20 5.10
C GLU A 22 4.59 6.70 6.15
N ILE A 23 4.13 5.45 6.02
CA ILE A 23 3.24 4.82 7.01
C ILE A 23 3.92 4.72 8.38
N MET A 24 5.17 4.29 8.42
CA MET A 24 5.93 4.15 9.67
C MET A 24 6.23 5.49 10.34
N LEU A 25 6.31 6.58 9.58
CA LEU A 25 6.49 7.95 10.08
C LEU A 25 5.18 8.65 10.47
N GLY A 26 4.05 7.95 10.41
CA GLY A 26 2.74 8.46 10.84
C GLY A 26 1.91 9.12 9.75
N LYS A 27 2.35 9.04 8.49
CA LYS A 27 1.56 9.45 7.32
C LYS A 27 0.71 8.28 6.80
N ALA A 28 -0.08 7.70 7.67
CA ALA A 28 -0.87 6.50 7.40
C ALA A 28 -2.18 6.82 6.66
N THR A 29 -2.15 7.73 5.70
CA THR A 29 -3.31 8.07 4.87
C THR A 29 -3.75 6.88 4.02
N LEU A 30 -5.00 6.89 3.57
CA LEU A 30 -5.53 5.87 2.66
C LEU A 30 -4.67 5.76 1.39
N THR A 31 -4.24 6.88 0.83
CA THR A 31 -3.37 6.96 -0.35
C THR A 31 -2.04 6.23 -0.14
N ASN A 32 -1.35 6.47 0.99
CA ASN A 32 -0.08 5.80 1.28
C ASN A 32 -0.25 4.29 1.46
N ARG A 33 -1.32 3.86 2.12
CA ARG A 33 -1.66 2.43 2.27
C ARG A 33 -1.93 1.77 0.94
N LYS A 34 -2.72 2.43 0.09
CA LYS A 34 -3.05 1.97 -1.27
C LYS A 34 -1.80 1.80 -2.11
N TYR A 35 -0.96 2.82 -2.20
CA TYR A 35 0.26 2.75 -3.00
C TYR A 35 1.30 1.78 -2.44
N PHE A 36 1.36 1.59 -1.13
CA PHE A 36 2.17 0.54 -0.54
C PHE A 36 1.77 -0.85 -1.07
N VAL A 37 0.49 -1.20 -0.98
CA VAL A 37 -0.03 -2.50 -1.40
C VAL A 37 0.15 -2.73 -2.90
N THR A 38 -0.22 -1.76 -3.73
CA THR A 38 -0.13 -1.89 -5.20
C THR A 38 1.32 -1.97 -5.68
N SER A 39 2.21 -1.16 -5.11
CA SER A 39 3.63 -1.18 -5.45
C SER A 39 4.30 -2.49 -5.03
N LEU A 40 3.97 -3.00 -3.83
CA LEU A 40 4.50 -4.26 -3.34
C LEU A 40 4.05 -5.44 -4.21
N GLN A 41 2.76 -5.49 -4.56
CA GLN A 41 2.26 -6.54 -5.44
C GLN A 41 2.93 -6.51 -6.81
N ASN A 42 3.02 -5.33 -7.42
CA ASN A 42 3.65 -5.16 -8.72
C ASN A 42 5.13 -5.58 -8.69
N ALA A 43 5.86 -5.18 -7.64
CA ALA A 43 7.25 -5.59 -7.46
C ALA A 43 7.40 -7.11 -7.39
N ILE A 44 6.62 -7.77 -6.52
CA ILE A 44 6.67 -9.24 -6.37
C ILE A 44 6.33 -9.92 -7.69
N GLU A 45 5.29 -9.47 -8.36
CA GLU A 45 4.86 -10.03 -9.64
C GLU A 45 5.96 -9.95 -10.70
N LEU A 46 6.57 -8.79 -10.85
CA LEU A 46 7.61 -8.55 -11.84
C LEU A 46 8.91 -9.31 -11.51
N PHE A 47 9.31 -9.37 -10.24
CA PHE A 47 10.49 -10.14 -9.83
C PHE A 47 10.32 -11.64 -10.09
N VAL A 48 9.15 -12.20 -9.75
CA VAL A 48 8.88 -13.62 -10.00
C VAL A 48 8.89 -13.93 -11.50
N LYS A 49 8.24 -13.08 -12.29
CA LYS A 49 8.27 -13.22 -13.76
C LYS A 49 9.69 -13.10 -14.30
N GLN A 50 10.49 -12.16 -13.83
CA GLN A 50 11.89 -12.03 -14.25
C GLN A 50 12.73 -13.26 -13.84
N TYR A 51 12.50 -13.82 -12.66
CA TYR A 51 13.15 -15.06 -12.24
C TYR A 51 12.77 -16.23 -13.17
N MET A 52 11.49 -16.37 -13.52
CA MET A 52 11.04 -17.40 -14.48
C MET A 52 11.67 -17.21 -15.86
N LEU A 53 11.80 -15.97 -16.34
CA LEU A 53 12.51 -15.70 -17.60
C LEU A 53 14.00 -16.10 -17.50
N ASN A 54 14.67 -15.80 -16.40
CA ASN A 54 16.08 -16.12 -16.19
C ASN A 54 16.35 -17.63 -16.10
N THR A 55 15.37 -18.39 -15.65
CA THR A 55 15.41 -19.87 -15.53
C THR A 55 14.80 -20.59 -16.73
N ASN A 56 14.42 -19.86 -17.76
CA ASN A 56 13.71 -20.38 -18.93
C ASN A 56 12.44 -21.18 -18.58
N ASP A 57 11.72 -20.74 -17.56
CA ASP A 57 10.45 -21.35 -17.16
C ASP A 57 9.32 -20.82 -18.04
N TYR A 58 8.95 -21.62 -19.06
CA TYR A 58 7.91 -21.27 -20.03
C TYR A 58 6.54 -20.95 -19.40
N ARG A 59 6.29 -21.39 -18.17
CA ARG A 59 5.04 -21.12 -17.43
C ARG A 59 4.82 -19.63 -17.15
N VAL A 60 5.83 -18.79 -17.36
CA VAL A 60 5.68 -17.31 -17.33
C VAL A 60 4.68 -16.81 -18.37
N ALA A 61 4.54 -17.55 -19.49
CA ALA A 61 3.56 -17.27 -20.52
C ALA A 61 2.23 -17.96 -20.22
N GLU A 62 1.11 -17.27 -20.42
CA GLU A 62 -0.22 -17.87 -20.28
C GLU A 62 -0.62 -18.56 -21.60
N VAL A 63 -0.05 -19.74 -21.83
CA VAL A 63 -0.15 -20.47 -23.10
C VAL A 63 -1.60 -20.78 -23.50
N LYS A 64 -2.51 -20.94 -22.52
CA LYS A 64 -3.94 -21.22 -22.75
C LYS A 64 -4.67 -20.10 -23.52
N LYS A 65 -4.20 -18.88 -23.43
CA LYS A 65 -4.79 -17.76 -24.18
C LYS A 65 -4.40 -17.76 -25.67
N TYR A 66 -3.54 -18.69 -26.08
CA TYR A 66 -3.06 -18.90 -27.45
C TYR A 66 -3.53 -20.26 -28.00
N GLU A 67 -4.77 -20.67 -27.72
CA GLU A 67 -5.28 -22.04 -27.90
C GLU A 67 -5.10 -22.62 -29.32
N ALA A 68 -5.09 -21.78 -30.35
CA ALA A 68 -4.83 -22.26 -31.73
C ALA A 68 -3.39 -22.80 -31.94
N ASP A 69 -2.43 -22.27 -31.12
CA ASP A 69 -1.00 -22.59 -31.25
C ASP A 69 -0.37 -23.13 -29.96
N GLY A 70 -1.21 -23.55 -28.98
CA GLY A 70 -0.79 -23.84 -27.60
C GLY A 70 0.35 -24.82 -27.45
N GLU A 71 0.31 -25.99 -28.05
CA GLU A 71 1.37 -26.99 -27.93
C GLU A 71 2.63 -26.65 -28.75
N PRO A 72 2.54 -26.18 -30.01
CA PRO A 72 3.70 -25.67 -30.73
C PRO A 72 4.39 -24.52 -30.03
N LEU A 73 3.61 -23.55 -29.48
CA LEU A 73 4.15 -22.43 -28.73
C LEU A 73 4.88 -22.89 -27.48
N LYS A 74 4.30 -23.81 -26.70
CA LYS A 74 4.92 -24.36 -25.51
C LYS A 74 6.26 -25.04 -25.83
N SER A 75 6.29 -25.88 -26.83
CA SER A 75 7.52 -26.56 -27.27
C SER A 75 8.59 -25.56 -27.70
N TYR A 76 8.20 -24.52 -28.41
CA TYR A 76 9.10 -23.43 -28.82
C TYR A 76 9.65 -22.68 -27.61
N LEU A 77 8.81 -22.27 -26.67
CA LEU A 77 9.21 -21.55 -25.46
C LEU A 77 10.15 -22.38 -24.56
N MET A 78 9.97 -23.70 -24.51
CA MET A 78 10.86 -24.61 -23.76
C MET A 78 12.28 -24.71 -24.35
N SER A 79 12.44 -24.39 -25.63
CA SER A 79 13.72 -24.52 -26.35
C SER A 79 14.40 -23.18 -26.62
N THR A 80 13.81 -22.05 -26.22
CA THR A 80 14.25 -20.69 -26.54
C THR A 80 14.67 -19.93 -25.29
N ASP A 81 15.63 -19.01 -25.40
CA ASP A 81 15.91 -18.02 -24.36
C ASP A 81 14.69 -17.09 -24.23
N LEU A 82 14.00 -17.19 -23.12
CA LEU A 82 12.76 -16.46 -22.90
C LEU A 82 12.98 -14.94 -22.77
N ASN A 83 14.09 -14.48 -22.20
CA ASN A 83 14.40 -13.06 -22.14
C ASN A 83 14.54 -12.46 -23.54
N GLU A 84 15.23 -13.20 -24.45
CA GLU A 84 15.42 -12.79 -25.83
C GLU A 84 14.08 -12.85 -26.60
N TYR A 85 13.31 -13.92 -26.44
CA TYR A 85 12.02 -14.08 -27.06
C TYR A 85 11.06 -12.94 -26.72
N PHE A 86 10.88 -12.64 -25.44
CA PHE A 86 9.97 -11.58 -25.01
C PHE A 86 10.45 -10.19 -25.43
N ARG A 87 11.77 -9.96 -25.41
CA ARG A 87 12.32 -8.71 -25.89
C ARG A 87 12.08 -8.47 -27.37
N SER A 88 12.24 -9.51 -28.20
CA SER A 88 11.99 -9.44 -29.64
C SER A 88 10.49 -9.24 -29.96
N LYS A 89 9.61 -9.90 -29.23
CA LYS A 89 8.16 -9.76 -29.37
C LYS A 89 7.67 -8.36 -29.02
N ASN A 90 8.11 -7.82 -27.89
CA ASN A 90 7.75 -6.44 -27.49
C ASN A 90 8.24 -5.37 -28.48
N ALA A 91 9.36 -5.61 -29.17
CA ALA A 91 9.89 -4.67 -30.14
C ALA A 91 9.15 -4.69 -31.50
N ASN A 92 8.62 -5.84 -31.90
CA ASN A 92 8.14 -6.10 -33.25
C ASN A 92 6.63 -6.35 -33.37
N GLU A 93 5.94 -6.69 -32.27
CA GLU A 93 4.52 -7.02 -32.31
C GLU A 93 3.73 -6.09 -31.37
N MET A 94 2.83 -5.28 -31.91
CA MET A 94 1.89 -4.44 -31.15
C MET A 94 0.81 -5.25 -30.39
N LYS A 95 0.90 -6.58 -30.35
CA LYS A 95 -0.07 -7.43 -29.65
C LYS A 95 0.34 -7.58 -28.19
N PRO A 96 -0.61 -7.40 -27.23
CA PRO A 96 -0.32 -7.60 -25.84
C PRO A 96 0.14 -9.05 -25.62
N PHE A 97 1.24 -9.20 -24.89
CA PHE A 97 1.74 -10.49 -24.48
C PHE A 97 1.10 -10.90 -23.16
N PHE A 98 0.41 -12.04 -23.13
CA PHE A 98 -0.22 -12.54 -21.92
C PHE A 98 0.78 -13.31 -21.05
N THR A 99 1.06 -12.75 -19.88
CA THR A 99 1.83 -13.41 -18.83
C THR A 99 0.90 -13.92 -17.73
N ILE A 100 1.42 -14.85 -16.91
CA ILE A 100 0.67 -15.36 -15.76
C ILE A 100 0.20 -14.24 -14.84
N GLU A 101 -0.96 -14.44 -14.25
CA GLU A 101 -1.54 -13.53 -13.27
C GLU A 101 -0.95 -13.74 -11.86
N PHE A 102 -1.11 -12.77 -10.98
CA PHE A 102 -0.63 -12.84 -9.59
C PHE A 102 -1.13 -14.08 -8.82
N SER A 103 -2.37 -14.52 -9.08
CA SER A 103 -2.93 -15.74 -8.50
C SER A 103 -2.08 -16.97 -8.83
N LYS A 104 -1.53 -17.03 -10.06
CA LYS A 104 -0.67 -18.13 -10.48
C LYS A 104 0.72 -18.07 -9.85
N ILE A 105 1.24 -16.88 -9.62
CA ILE A 105 2.49 -16.67 -8.88
C ILE A 105 2.36 -17.25 -7.46
N LYS A 106 1.24 -16.98 -6.78
CA LYS A 106 0.94 -17.56 -5.47
C LYS A 106 0.97 -19.10 -5.49
N GLU A 107 0.45 -19.73 -6.53
CA GLU A 107 0.48 -21.21 -6.66
C GLU A 107 1.89 -21.75 -6.93
N LEU A 108 2.72 -20.98 -7.62
CA LEU A 108 4.02 -21.43 -8.11
C LEU A 108 5.20 -21.11 -7.18
N HIS A 109 5.12 -20.07 -6.36
CA HIS A 109 6.27 -19.58 -5.60
C HIS A 109 6.96 -20.66 -4.76
N GLY A 110 6.19 -21.58 -4.17
CA GLY A 110 6.73 -22.67 -3.37
C GLY A 110 7.63 -23.62 -4.17
N LYS A 111 7.31 -23.83 -5.46
CA LYS A 111 8.12 -24.64 -6.38
C LYS A 111 9.28 -23.84 -6.97
N LEU A 112 9.05 -22.59 -7.30
CA LEU A 112 10.07 -21.70 -7.88
C LEU A 112 11.22 -21.44 -6.90
N PHE A 113 10.91 -21.28 -5.61
CA PHE A 113 11.87 -20.95 -4.56
C PHE A 113 12.08 -22.12 -3.58
N ALA A 114 11.93 -23.38 -4.07
CA ALA A 114 12.00 -24.56 -3.23
C ALA A 114 13.34 -24.72 -2.49
N GLU A 115 14.46 -24.35 -3.13
CA GLU A 115 15.79 -24.39 -2.52
C GLU A 115 15.87 -23.45 -1.30
N TYR A 116 15.43 -22.21 -1.44
CA TYR A 116 15.40 -21.26 -0.35
C TYR A 116 14.49 -21.73 0.80
N TYR A 117 13.31 -22.23 0.49
CA TYR A 117 12.36 -22.71 1.51
C TYR A 117 12.85 -24.00 2.20
N GLY A 118 13.58 -24.86 1.50
CA GLY A 118 14.22 -26.03 2.09
C GLY A 118 15.23 -25.66 3.18
N GLN A 119 15.94 -24.54 3.01
CA GLN A 119 16.88 -23.99 3.99
C GLN A 119 16.19 -23.17 5.08
N ASN A 120 14.95 -22.73 4.86
CA ASN A 120 14.18 -21.83 5.73
C ASN A 120 12.78 -22.39 6.03
N PRO A 121 12.66 -23.49 6.81
CA PRO A 121 11.39 -24.14 7.07
C PRO A 121 10.38 -23.18 7.72
N GLY A 122 9.13 -23.26 7.31
CA GLY A 122 8.03 -22.41 7.81
C GLY A 122 7.88 -21.05 7.10
N LYS A 123 8.89 -20.55 6.37
CA LYS A 123 8.73 -19.29 5.62
C LYS A 123 7.78 -19.43 4.43
N GLN A 124 7.71 -20.59 3.79
CA GLN A 124 6.80 -20.80 2.66
C GLN A 124 5.33 -20.57 3.04
N ALA A 125 4.88 -21.12 4.18
CA ALA A 125 3.51 -20.96 4.65
C ALA A 125 3.20 -19.47 4.93
N LYS A 126 4.08 -18.77 5.62
CA LYS A 126 3.96 -17.34 5.90
C LYS A 126 3.89 -16.49 4.64
N VAL A 127 4.73 -16.79 3.65
CA VAL A 127 4.68 -16.12 2.34
C VAL A 127 3.34 -16.38 1.65
N SER A 128 2.82 -17.62 1.68
CA SER A 128 1.52 -17.94 1.09
C SER A 128 0.39 -17.15 1.74
N GLU A 129 0.34 -17.07 3.07
CA GLU A 129 -0.65 -16.30 3.83
C GLU A 129 -0.57 -14.80 3.50
N ALA A 130 0.63 -14.23 3.47
CA ALA A 130 0.82 -12.82 3.15
C ALA A 130 0.48 -12.48 1.68
N LEU A 131 0.73 -13.40 0.74
CA LEU A 131 0.29 -13.26 -0.65
C LEU A 131 -1.24 -13.32 -0.79
N ASP A 132 -1.95 -14.05 0.10
CA ASP A 132 -3.41 -14.02 0.15
C ASP A 132 -3.95 -12.68 0.62
N ILE A 133 -3.34 -12.11 1.66
CA ILE A 133 -3.66 -10.76 2.14
C ILE A 133 -3.45 -9.75 1.00
N LEU A 134 -2.28 -9.79 0.36
CA LEU A 134 -1.94 -8.87 -0.72
C LEU A 134 -2.92 -8.98 -1.90
N LYS A 135 -3.30 -10.20 -2.29
CA LYS A 135 -4.29 -10.43 -3.35
C LYS A 135 -5.66 -9.90 -2.97
N LYS A 136 -6.12 -10.14 -1.73
CA LYS A 136 -7.40 -9.64 -1.22
C LYS A 136 -7.44 -8.11 -1.29
N LEU A 137 -6.46 -7.44 -0.69
CA LEU A 137 -6.39 -5.99 -0.62
C LEU A 137 -6.39 -5.34 -2.01
N ARG A 138 -5.64 -5.91 -2.96
CA ARG A 138 -5.64 -5.40 -4.35
C ARG A 138 -6.99 -5.58 -5.05
N ASN A 139 -7.67 -6.71 -4.82
CA ASN A 139 -8.98 -6.95 -5.43
C ASN A 139 -10.03 -5.98 -4.86
N ASP A 140 -10.01 -5.75 -3.56
CA ASP A 140 -10.89 -4.79 -2.90
C ASP A 140 -10.68 -3.39 -3.47
N GLU A 141 -9.45 -2.98 -3.74
CA GLU A 141 -9.12 -1.72 -4.41
C GLU A 141 -9.68 -1.62 -5.84
N THR A 142 -9.52 -2.68 -6.66
CA THR A 142 -9.92 -2.64 -8.07
C THR A 142 -11.43 -2.66 -8.27
N HIS A 143 -12.19 -3.17 -7.32
CA HIS A 143 -13.65 -3.33 -7.43
C HIS A 143 -14.46 -2.26 -6.69
N PHE A 144 -13.83 -1.17 -6.23
CA PHE A 144 -14.49 -0.06 -5.52
C PHE A 144 -15.30 -0.47 -4.28
N TYR A 145 -15.10 -1.66 -3.74
CA TYR A 145 -15.66 -2.08 -2.45
C TYR A 145 -14.82 -1.54 -1.29
N ILE A 146 -14.42 -0.31 -1.42
CA ILE A 146 -13.84 0.41 -0.31
C ILE A 146 -15.04 0.96 0.50
N SER A 147 -15.46 0.19 1.48
CA SER A 147 -15.82 0.86 2.71
C SER A 147 -14.51 1.52 3.15
N ALA A 148 -14.41 2.82 2.98
CA ALA A 148 -13.17 3.59 2.83
C ALA A 148 -12.06 3.33 3.85
N MET A 149 -12.28 2.50 4.84
CA MET A 149 -11.56 2.48 6.09
C MET A 149 -10.83 1.16 6.41
N ASP A 150 -11.16 0.04 5.74
CA ASP A 150 -10.60 -1.28 6.10
C ASP A 150 -9.48 -1.75 5.18
N PHE A 151 -8.91 -0.84 4.39
CA PHE A 151 -7.99 -1.17 3.32
C PHE A 151 -6.70 -1.86 3.80
N LEU A 152 -6.18 -1.50 4.97
CA LEU A 152 -4.98 -2.12 5.52
C LEU A 152 -4.99 -2.00 7.05
N ALA A 153 -5.23 -3.10 7.75
CA ALA A 153 -5.16 -3.16 9.21
C ALA A 153 -3.72 -3.25 9.71
N ASP A 154 -3.49 -2.91 10.99
CA ASP A 154 -2.17 -3.04 11.64
C ASP A 154 -1.56 -4.43 11.48
N THR A 155 -2.37 -5.48 11.58
CA THR A 155 -1.93 -6.88 11.41
C THR A 155 -1.55 -7.18 9.96
N GLU A 156 -2.35 -6.74 9.01
CA GLU A 156 -2.07 -6.91 7.58
C GLU A 156 -0.79 -6.17 7.16
N PHE A 157 -0.60 -4.94 7.64
CA PHE A 157 0.65 -4.20 7.40
C PHE A 157 1.87 -4.95 7.92
N LYS A 158 1.81 -5.49 9.14
CA LYS A 158 2.91 -6.29 9.73
C LYS A 158 3.21 -7.53 8.90
N GLU A 159 2.18 -8.24 8.44
CA GLU A 159 2.36 -9.44 7.61
C GLU A 159 2.93 -9.08 6.23
N LEU A 160 2.49 -7.98 5.60
CA LEU A 160 3.07 -7.52 4.34
C LEU A 160 4.51 -7.04 4.50
N TYR A 161 4.86 -6.40 5.60
CA TYR A 161 6.27 -6.06 5.87
C TYR A 161 7.12 -7.33 6.08
N ASN A 162 6.62 -8.32 6.81
CA ASN A 162 7.29 -9.61 6.95
C ASN A 162 7.46 -10.30 5.59
N LEU A 163 6.48 -10.19 4.71
CA LEU A 163 6.59 -10.65 3.32
C LEU A 163 7.75 -9.94 2.59
N MET A 164 7.86 -8.62 2.72
CA MET A 164 8.98 -7.86 2.15
C MET A 164 10.33 -8.37 2.67
N VAL A 165 10.45 -8.62 3.98
CA VAL A 165 11.70 -9.17 4.58
C VAL A 165 12.06 -10.51 3.93
N VAL A 166 11.10 -11.44 3.87
CA VAL A 166 11.35 -12.77 3.29
C VAL A 166 11.61 -12.67 1.78
N PHE A 167 10.88 -11.83 1.08
CA PHE A 167 11.09 -11.62 -0.35
C PHE A 167 12.46 -10.99 -0.64
N TYR A 168 12.88 -10.03 0.17
CA TYR A 168 14.23 -9.45 0.07
C TYR A 168 15.32 -10.51 0.22
N GLU A 169 15.16 -11.46 1.15
CA GLU A 169 16.08 -12.58 1.32
C GLU A 169 16.06 -13.52 0.09
N ILE A 170 14.88 -13.84 -0.46
CA ILE A 170 14.72 -14.63 -1.69
C ILE A 170 15.43 -13.97 -2.87
N LEU A 171 15.19 -12.66 -3.07
CA LEU A 171 15.77 -11.91 -4.19
C LEU A 171 17.31 -11.84 -4.10
N ASN A 172 17.85 -11.74 -2.89
CA ASN A 172 19.28 -11.82 -2.66
C ASN A 172 19.84 -13.24 -2.91
N HIS A 173 19.14 -14.27 -2.42
CA HIS A 173 19.53 -15.68 -2.60
C HIS A 173 19.62 -16.05 -4.10
N TYR A 174 18.69 -15.58 -4.91
CA TYR A 174 18.66 -15.81 -6.36
C TYR A 174 19.31 -14.70 -7.19
N HIS A 175 20.06 -13.81 -6.55
CA HIS A 175 20.85 -12.76 -7.19
C HIS A 175 20.07 -11.77 -8.07
N LEU A 176 18.80 -11.52 -7.75
CA LEU A 176 17.97 -10.55 -8.46
C LEU A 176 18.23 -9.09 -8.03
N PHE A 177 18.88 -8.90 -6.88
CA PHE A 177 19.34 -7.58 -6.39
C PHE A 177 20.82 -7.30 -6.66
N LEU A 178 21.48 -8.05 -7.52
CA LEU A 178 22.91 -7.86 -7.80
C LEU A 178 23.26 -6.40 -8.11
N HIS A 179 24.11 -5.84 -7.26
CA HIS A 179 24.69 -4.50 -7.38
C HIS A 179 23.77 -3.29 -7.22
N PHE A 180 22.51 -3.48 -6.83
CA PHE A 180 21.56 -2.38 -6.64
C PHE A 180 21.33 -2.10 -5.15
N GLY A 181 22.13 -1.22 -4.55
CA GLY A 181 21.82 -0.62 -3.24
C GLY A 181 20.82 0.52 -3.37
N VAL A 182 20.82 1.15 -4.56
CA VAL A 182 19.96 2.30 -4.87
C VAL A 182 19.48 2.19 -6.32
N VAL A 183 18.21 2.41 -6.57
CA VAL A 183 17.59 2.45 -7.89
C VAL A 183 17.16 3.89 -8.20
N ARG A 184 17.81 4.51 -9.20
CA ARG A 184 17.53 5.90 -9.58
C ARG A 184 17.47 6.87 -8.39
N GLY A 185 18.38 6.71 -7.42
CA GLY A 185 18.46 7.51 -6.21
C GLY A 185 17.51 7.08 -5.08
N LYS A 186 16.76 5.97 -5.27
CA LYS A 186 15.85 5.41 -4.24
C LYS A 186 16.50 4.21 -3.54
N GLU A 187 16.41 4.16 -2.23
CA GLU A 187 16.89 3.03 -1.43
C GLU A 187 16.00 1.80 -1.68
N ILE A 188 16.62 0.62 -1.77
CA ILE A 188 15.91 -0.66 -1.94
C ILE A 188 16.02 -1.57 -0.71
N ARG A 189 16.71 -1.12 0.34
CA ARG A 189 16.86 -1.86 1.59
C ARG A 189 15.75 -1.50 2.56
N LEU A 190 15.33 -2.50 3.31
CA LEU A 190 14.35 -2.31 4.37
C LEU A 190 14.99 -1.59 5.57
N ALA A 191 14.40 -0.49 6.01
CA ALA A 191 14.94 0.37 7.05
C ALA A 191 14.60 -0.12 8.48
N PHE A 192 13.44 -0.76 8.68
CA PHE A 192 12.92 -1.07 10.00
C PHE A 192 13.26 -2.49 10.46
N SER A 193 13.56 -2.62 11.73
CA SER A 193 13.77 -3.91 12.37
C SER A 193 12.45 -4.65 12.64
N LYS A 194 12.55 -5.97 12.86
CA LYS A 194 11.37 -6.76 13.25
C LYS A 194 10.71 -6.27 14.54
N SER A 195 11.48 -5.73 15.49
CA SER A 195 10.94 -5.20 16.75
C SER A 195 10.13 -3.92 16.53
N GLU A 196 10.58 -3.02 15.66
CA GLU A 196 9.85 -1.81 15.30
C GLU A 196 8.53 -2.15 14.64
N ILE A 197 8.54 -3.07 13.68
CA ILE A 197 7.32 -3.55 13.02
C ILE A 197 6.38 -4.27 13.97
N SER A 198 6.88 -5.10 14.88
CA SER A 198 6.03 -5.81 15.86
C SER A 198 5.32 -4.84 16.80
N SER A 199 5.94 -3.73 17.13
CA SER A 199 5.37 -2.68 17.98
C SER A 199 4.56 -1.63 17.23
N PHE A 200 4.49 -1.73 15.90
CA PHE A 200 3.77 -0.77 15.05
C PHE A 200 2.27 -0.77 15.38
N SER A 201 1.69 0.43 15.40
CA SER A 201 0.25 0.66 15.47
C SER A 201 -0.07 1.99 14.79
N TYR A 202 -1.00 2.00 13.86
CA TYR A 202 -1.47 3.22 13.21
C TYR A 202 -1.98 4.25 14.22
N LYS A 203 -2.76 3.79 15.21
CA LYS A 203 -3.25 4.67 16.30
C LYS A 203 -2.10 5.38 17.02
N LYS A 204 -1.03 4.64 17.35
CA LYS A 204 0.15 5.21 18.01
C LYS A 204 0.90 6.17 17.10
N GLN A 205 1.04 5.84 15.83
CA GLN A 205 1.72 6.71 14.86
C GLN A 205 0.96 8.02 14.65
N LEU A 206 -0.37 7.95 14.48
CA LEU A 206 -1.21 9.13 14.37
C LEU A 206 -1.07 10.05 15.58
N LYS A 207 -1.19 9.51 16.80
CA LYS A 207 -1.01 10.30 18.04
C LYS A 207 0.32 11.03 18.10
N ASN A 208 1.38 10.44 17.56
CA ASN A 208 2.74 10.99 17.62
C ASN A 208 3.11 11.83 16.39
N SER A 209 2.29 11.83 15.33
CA SER A 209 2.57 12.58 14.11
C SER A 209 2.66 14.09 14.39
N ALA A 210 3.54 14.77 13.66
CA ALA A 210 3.67 16.22 13.75
C ALA A 210 2.36 16.92 13.38
N PHE A 211 1.73 16.46 12.29
CA PHE A 211 0.47 16.99 11.79
C PHE A 211 -0.64 16.95 12.86
N VAL A 212 -0.84 15.79 13.51
CA VAL A 212 -1.92 15.65 14.51
C VAL A 212 -1.66 16.49 15.77
N LYS A 213 -0.40 16.64 16.16
CA LYS A 213 -0.04 17.56 17.27
C LYS A 213 -0.28 19.02 16.92
N GLU A 214 0.04 19.39 15.69
CA GLU A 214 -0.22 20.74 15.18
C GLU A 214 -1.73 20.98 15.06
N LEU A 215 -2.47 20.05 14.48
CA LEU A 215 -3.92 20.11 14.41
C LEU A 215 -4.54 20.30 15.79
N LYS A 216 -4.14 19.53 16.79
CA LYS A 216 -4.62 19.70 18.16
C LYS A 216 -4.42 21.13 18.66
N ASN A 217 -3.20 21.67 18.51
CA ASN A 217 -2.89 23.02 18.99
C ASN A 217 -3.70 24.09 18.28
N ASN A 218 -4.07 23.86 17.02
CA ASN A 218 -4.79 24.85 16.21
C ASN A 218 -6.31 24.82 16.44
N ILE A 219 -6.89 23.64 16.77
CA ILE A 219 -8.35 23.51 16.96
C ILE A 219 -8.77 23.47 18.44
N GLU A 220 -7.83 23.32 19.40
CA GLU A 220 -8.15 23.25 20.83
C GLU A 220 -8.77 24.56 21.32
N GLY A 221 -9.99 24.49 21.81
CA GLY A 221 -10.74 25.65 22.30
C GLY A 221 -11.39 26.51 21.22
N LEU A 222 -11.35 26.09 19.94
CA LEU A 222 -12.16 26.73 18.90
C LEU A 222 -13.59 26.19 18.93
N GLU A 223 -14.53 27.09 18.80
CA GLU A 223 -15.95 26.80 18.65
C GLU A 223 -16.32 26.93 17.17
N PHE A 224 -16.92 25.90 16.63
CA PHE A 224 -17.34 25.84 15.25
C PHE A 224 -18.85 26.10 15.16
N PRO A 225 -19.29 27.25 14.63
CA PRO A 225 -20.70 27.54 14.48
C PRO A 225 -21.33 26.58 13.49
N TRP A 226 -22.44 25.98 13.87
CA TRP A 226 -23.21 25.06 13.01
C TRP A 226 -22.48 23.78 12.61
N GLY A 227 -21.79 23.14 13.56
CA GLY A 227 -21.07 21.89 13.30
C GLY A 227 -21.87 20.97 12.36
N HIS A 228 -21.27 20.62 11.22
CA HIS A 228 -21.93 19.86 10.15
C HIS A 228 -22.09 18.37 10.47
N GLY A 229 -21.90 17.97 11.72
CA GLY A 229 -22.04 16.61 12.19
C GLY A 229 -20.74 15.85 12.34
N ASP A 230 -20.84 14.53 12.54
CA ASP A 230 -19.70 13.64 12.82
C ASP A 230 -19.02 13.13 11.52
N GLU A 231 -19.44 13.58 10.36
CA GLU A 231 -18.91 13.14 9.09
C GLU A 231 -17.52 13.71 8.85
N PRO A 232 -16.51 12.91 8.48
CA PRO A 232 -15.11 13.34 8.31
C PRO A 232 -14.94 14.52 7.36
N TYR A 233 -15.71 14.53 6.28
CA TYR A 233 -15.70 15.61 5.28
C TYR A 233 -16.17 16.93 5.90
N ALA A 234 -17.27 16.90 6.63
CA ALA A 234 -17.86 18.08 7.25
C ALA A 234 -16.92 18.68 8.30
N ILE A 235 -16.31 17.84 9.14
CA ILE A 235 -15.30 18.28 10.13
C ILE A 235 -14.08 18.93 9.45
N ALA A 236 -13.60 18.35 8.36
CA ALA A 236 -12.48 18.93 7.61
C ALA A 236 -12.83 20.28 7.01
N MET A 237 -14.06 20.46 6.49
CA MET A 237 -14.57 21.74 5.99
C MET A 237 -14.64 22.77 7.10
N ASP A 238 -15.22 22.43 8.26
CA ASP A 238 -15.29 23.33 9.40
C ASP A 238 -13.90 23.83 9.83
N ILE A 239 -12.90 22.93 9.86
CA ILE A 239 -11.53 23.28 10.22
C ILE A 239 -10.94 24.24 9.18
N VAL A 240 -11.15 24.03 7.89
CA VAL A 240 -10.66 24.94 6.83
C VAL A 240 -11.36 26.28 6.87
N ASP A 241 -12.67 26.29 7.12
CA ASP A 241 -13.48 27.51 7.09
C ASP A 241 -13.25 28.41 8.33
N TYR A 242 -12.99 27.80 9.47
CA TYR A 242 -12.94 28.54 10.76
C TYR A 242 -11.58 28.54 11.45
N CYS A 243 -10.59 27.81 10.95
CA CYS A 243 -9.24 27.81 11.52
C CYS A 243 -8.24 28.44 10.54
N ASP A 244 -7.75 29.63 10.86
CA ASP A 244 -6.81 30.40 10.01
C ASP A 244 -5.51 29.66 9.66
N ALA A 245 -5.20 28.58 10.38
CA ALA A 245 -4.00 27.77 10.14
C ALA A 245 -4.10 26.88 8.90
N TYR A 246 -5.31 26.64 8.38
CA TYR A 246 -5.57 25.76 7.23
C TYR A 246 -6.23 26.52 6.10
N LYS A 247 -6.03 26.04 4.85
CA LYS A 247 -6.57 26.65 3.63
C LYS A 247 -7.20 25.56 2.76
N GLU A 248 -7.93 25.97 1.71
CA GLU A 248 -8.53 25.05 0.75
C GLU A 248 -7.52 24.05 0.15
N ASP A 249 -6.28 24.47 -0.07
CA ASP A 249 -5.22 23.60 -0.60
C ASP A 249 -4.82 22.47 0.37
N ASP A 250 -5.10 22.62 1.66
CA ASP A 250 -4.80 21.63 2.71
C ASP A 250 -5.95 20.63 2.91
N PHE A 251 -7.11 20.86 2.28
CA PHE A 251 -8.35 20.14 2.54
C PHE A 251 -8.24 18.62 2.37
N ASP A 252 -7.67 18.15 1.27
CA ASP A 252 -7.59 16.71 0.97
C ASP A 252 -6.74 15.95 2.01
N ASP A 253 -5.62 16.54 2.42
CA ASP A 253 -4.77 15.98 3.46
C ASP A 253 -5.47 16.02 4.83
N LEU A 254 -6.10 17.14 5.16
CA LEU A 254 -6.85 17.31 6.40
C LEU A 254 -8.00 16.32 6.50
N TRP A 255 -8.81 16.18 5.46
CA TRP A 255 -9.89 15.20 5.40
C TRP A 255 -9.39 13.77 5.62
N ALA A 256 -8.31 13.38 4.94
CA ALA A 256 -7.72 12.06 5.11
C ALA A 256 -7.26 11.80 6.57
N TYR A 257 -6.69 12.80 7.23
CA TYR A 257 -6.31 12.68 8.64
C TYR A 257 -7.51 12.67 9.59
N VAL A 258 -8.52 13.52 9.38
CA VAL A 258 -9.75 13.57 10.18
C VAL A 258 -10.46 12.21 10.11
N GLU A 259 -10.61 11.64 8.90
CA GLU A 259 -11.16 10.32 8.70
C GLU A 259 -10.44 9.26 9.53
N MET A 260 -9.10 9.26 9.52
CA MET A 260 -8.31 8.33 10.31
C MET A 260 -8.43 8.56 11.82
N LEU A 261 -8.50 9.82 12.26
CA LEU A 261 -8.65 10.16 13.67
C LEU A 261 -9.99 9.70 14.24
N ILE A 262 -11.08 9.88 13.51
CA ILE A 262 -12.42 9.38 13.89
C ILE A 262 -12.40 7.86 13.98
N ARG A 263 -11.87 7.20 12.95
CA ARG A 263 -11.79 5.74 12.90
C ARG A 263 -11.07 5.13 14.10
N TYR A 264 -10.00 5.75 14.57
CA TYR A 264 -9.26 5.27 15.74
C TYR A 264 -9.78 5.82 17.08
N ASP A 265 -10.94 6.47 17.08
CA ASP A 265 -11.52 7.13 18.27
C ASP A 265 -10.49 8.10 18.91
N LEU A 266 -9.89 8.93 18.08
CA LEU A 266 -8.93 9.96 18.47
C LEU A 266 -9.48 11.37 18.31
N LEU A 267 -10.55 11.56 17.54
CA LEU A 267 -11.28 12.79 17.36
C LEU A 267 -12.74 12.56 17.75
N ALA A 268 -13.29 13.45 18.53
CA ALA A 268 -14.71 13.46 18.86
C ALA A 268 -15.25 14.87 18.68
N SER A 269 -16.51 14.97 18.27
CA SER A 269 -17.30 16.18 18.32
C SER A 269 -18.05 16.27 19.65
N LYS A 270 -18.25 17.47 20.12
CA LYS A 270 -19.02 17.78 21.32
C LYS A 270 -19.92 18.97 21.04
N ASP A 271 -21.22 18.77 21.12
CA ASP A 271 -22.18 19.86 21.01
C ASP A 271 -22.10 20.75 22.23
N VAL A 272 -21.98 22.05 21.99
CA VAL A 272 -22.03 23.09 23.01
C VAL A 272 -23.27 23.95 22.74
N LEU A 273 -24.22 23.92 23.65
CA LEU A 273 -25.44 24.70 23.55
C LEU A 273 -25.24 26.06 24.23
N TYR A 274 -25.38 27.13 23.47
CA TYR A 274 -25.47 28.49 23.99
C TYR A 274 -26.93 28.93 24.03
N GLU A 275 -27.39 29.37 25.18
CA GLU A 275 -28.68 30.03 25.30
C GLU A 275 -28.48 31.54 25.31
N ASP A 276 -28.87 32.20 24.23
CA ASP A 276 -28.96 33.68 24.20
C ASP A 276 -30.39 34.14 24.33
N ILE A 277 -30.58 35.35 24.81
CA ILE A 277 -31.89 35.99 24.92
C ILE A 277 -31.99 37.11 23.91
N VAL A 278 -32.65 36.84 22.78
CA VAL A 278 -32.89 37.83 21.73
C VAL A 278 -34.39 38.24 21.82
N ASP A 279 -34.63 39.53 22.01
CA ASP A 279 -35.98 40.10 22.14
C ASP A 279 -36.87 39.45 23.23
N GLY A 280 -36.26 38.91 24.29
CA GLY A 280 -36.97 38.27 25.41
C GLY A 280 -37.33 36.82 25.19
N GLU A 281 -36.98 36.25 24.05
CA GLU A 281 -37.10 34.82 23.78
C GLU A 281 -35.73 34.15 23.91
N LYS A 282 -35.70 32.93 24.47
CA LYS A 282 -34.49 32.10 24.50
C LYS A 282 -34.23 31.53 23.09
N VAL A 283 -33.16 31.96 22.48
CA VAL A 283 -32.64 31.40 21.22
C VAL A 283 -31.46 30.52 21.58
N GLY A 284 -31.52 29.24 21.31
CA GLY A 284 -30.39 28.34 21.48
C GLY A 284 -29.57 28.30 20.19
N GLU A 285 -28.29 28.65 20.29
CA GLU A 285 -27.33 28.37 19.22
C GLU A 285 -26.56 27.11 19.59
N CYS A 286 -26.45 26.18 18.64
CA CYS A 286 -25.63 24.96 18.79
C CYS A 286 -24.30 25.19 18.12
N HIS A 287 -23.23 25.15 18.89
CA HIS A 287 -21.87 25.15 18.40
C HIS A 287 -21.26 23.77 18.59
N CYS A 288 -20.23 23.44 17.84
CA CYS A 288 -19.51 22.20 17.99
C CYS A 288 -18.05 22.47 18.38
N GLU A 289 -17.55 21.73 19.34
CA GLU A 289 -16.12 21.66 19.67
C GLU A 289 -15.55 20.32 19.20
N TYR A 290 -14.37 20.33 18.60
CA TYR A 290 -13.65 19.12 18.26
C TYR A 290 -12.54 18.83 19.26
N GLU A 291 -12.59 17.65 19.88
CA GLU A 291 -11.64 17.21 20.90
C GLU A 291 -10.73 16.11 20.36
N LEU A 292 -9.40 16.32 20.39
CA LEU A 292 -8.40 15.31 20.09
C LEU A 292 -7.95 14.57 21.35
N LYS A 293 -8.25 13.28 21.43
CA LYS A 293 -7.90 12.36 22.53
C LYS A 293 -6.48 11.79 22.35
N LEU A 294 -5.46 12.65 22.42
CA LEU A 294 -4.06 12.26 22.22
C LEU A 294 -3.38 11.67 23.47
#